data_a0573417e2fc1912064812d2dda77e32
#
_entry.id   a0573417e2fc1912064812d2dda77e32
#
_cell.length_a   1.000
_cell.length_b   1.000
_cell.length_c   1.000
_cell.angle_alpha   90.00
_cell.angle_beta   90.00
_cell.angle_gamma   90.00
#
_symmetry.space_group_name_H-M   'P 1'
#
loop_
_entity.id
_entity.type
_entity.pdbx_description
1 polymer ?
#
loop_
_entity_poly.entity_id
_entity_poly.type
_entity_poly.pdbx_seq_one_letter_code
_entity_poly.pdbx_strand_id
1 'polypeptide(L)'
;MIIYTVKVHGDDKFWYLHGKLHRIDGPACEDANGSKEWYLDDKLHRTDGPAIEGSDGSKHWFLDDKRHRVDGPAIEWADGSKFWYVDGKKLTHSQWKLAVKPKVASCVGKIVEVDGVKYRLVAA
;
A
#
# COMPACT_ATOMS: atom_id res chain seq x y z
N MET A 1 -22.75 -9.12 7.84
CA MET A 1 -22.90 -7.79 7.24
C MET A 1 -22.10 -6.78 8.05
N ILE A 2 -21.29 -5.98 7.36
CA ILE A 2 -20.49 -4.92 8.02
C ILE A 2 -21.33 -3.65 8.04
N ILE A 3 -21.53 -3.07 9.21
CA ILE A 3 -22.25 -1.82 9.37
C ILE A 3 -21.26 -0.76 9.87
N TYR A 4 -20.99 0.23 9.01
CA TYR A 4 -20.10 1.32 9.34
C TYR A 4 -20.86 2.45 10.01
N THR A 5 -20.18 3.19 10.90
CA THR A 5 -20.63 4.50 11.35
C THR A 5 -19.93 5.53 10.47
N VAL A 6 -20.70 6.35 9.78
CA VAL A 6 -20.15 7.42 8.96
C VAL A 6 -20.38 8.74 9.64
N LYS A 7 -19.29 9.46 9.95
CA LYS A 7 -19.36 10.79 10.54
C LYS A 7 -19.08 11.81 9.43
N VAL A 8 -19.90 12.84 9.37
CA VAL A 8 -19.79 13.89 8.33
C VAL A 8 -19.53 15.22 9.04
N HIS A 9 -18.46 15.90 8.65
CA HIS A 9 -18.13 17.24 9.12
C HIS A 9 -17.98 18.13 7.89
N GLY A 10 -19.02 18.93 7.59
CA GLY A 10 -19.09 19.65 6.34
C GLY A 10 -19.14 18.67 5.18
N ASP A 11 -18.14 18.72 4.31
CA ASP A 11 -18.01 17.80 3.18
C ASP A 11 -16.99 16.70 3.44
N ASP A 12 -16.38 16.67 4.64
CA ASP A 12 -15.46 15.61 5.04
C ASP A 12 -16.26 14.41 5.55
N LYS A 13 -15.84 13.19 5.18
CA LYS A 13 -16.50 11.96 5.60
C LYS A 13 -15.50 11.00 6.21
N PHE A 14 -15.92 10.36 7.30
CA PHE A 14 -15.09 9.40 8.04
C PHE A 14 -15.89 8.13 8.29
N TRP A 15 -15.33 6.99 7.93
CA TRP A 15 -15.96 5.68 8.16
C TRP A 15 -15.31 5.01 9.35
N TYR A 16 -16.15 4.55 10.28
CA TYR A 16 -15.71 3.86 11.50
C TYR A 16 -16.35 2.48 11.60
N LEU A 17 -15.59 1.53 12.09
CA LEU A 17 -16.07 0.22 12.45
C LEU A 17 -15.58 -0.07 13.86
N HIS A 18 -16.52 -0.34 14.79
CA HIS A 18 -16.18 -0.58 16.19
C HIS A 18 -15.33 0.55 16.81
N GLY A 19 -15.63 1.80 16.46
CA GLY A 19 -14.95 2.97 17.00
C GLY A 19 -13.60 3.29 16.37
N LYS A 20 -13.17 2.53 15.36
CA LYS A 20 -11.89 2.74 14.68
C LYS A 20 -12.11 3.13 13.23
N LEU A 21 -11.26 4.00 12.71
CA LEU A 21 -11.27 4.31 11.28
C LEU A 21 -11.05 3.02 10.51
N HIS A 22 -12.02 2.69 9.66
CA HIS A 22 -11.98 1.40 8.96
C HIS A 22 -12.98 1.40 7.80
N ARG A 23 -12.51 1.01 6.63
CA ARG A 23 -13.39 0.77 5.49
C ARG A 23 -12.71 -0.20 4.54
N ILE A 24 -13.43 -1.23 4.12
CA ILE A 24 -12.89 -2.27 3.23
C ILE A 24 -13.04 -1.90 1.76
N ASP A 25 -14.17 -1.30 1.39
CA ASP A 25 -14.55 -1.06 0.00
C ASP A 25 -14.21 0.35 -0.50
N GLY A 26 -13.40 1.09 0.23
CA GLY A 26 -13.03 2.43 -0.17
C GLY A 26 -12.20 3.13 0.89
N PRO A 27 -11.94 4.43 0.71
CA PRO A 27 -11.21 5.19 1.72
C PRO A 27 -12.04 5.38 2.99
N ALA A 28 -11.39 5.28 4.16
CA ALA A 28 -12.05 5.53 5.43
C ALA A 28 -12.16 7.02 5.74
N CYS A 29 -11.35 7.86 5.07
CA CYS A 29 -11.45 9.32 5.14
C CYS A 29 -11.54 9.88 3.74
N GLU A 30 -12.52 10.74 3.52
CA GLU A 30 -12.65 11.50 2.28
C GLU A 30 -12.78 12.96 2.65
N ASP A 31 -11.78 13.77 2.33
CA ASP A 31 -11.78 15.20 2.63
C ASP A 31 -12.50 15.99 1.55
N ALA A 32 -13.04 17.13 1.93
CA ALA A 32 -13.75 18.03 1.02
C ALA A 32 -12.88 18.47 -0.16
N ASN A 33 -11.56 18.52 0.04
CA ASN A 33 -10.61 18.92 -1.02
C ASN A 33 -10.28 17.80 -2.00
N GLY A 34 -10.85 16.61 -1.82
CA GLY A 34 -10.62 15.46 -2.68
C GLY A 34 -9.54 14.49 -2.21
N SER A 35 -8.88 14.78 -1.10
CA SER A 35 -7.89 13.85 -0.52
C SER A 35 -8.60 12.63 0.06
N LYS A 36 -7.96 11.46 -0.05
CA LYS A 36 -8.51 10.20 0.41
C LYS A 36 -7.46 9.41 1.19
N GLU A 37 -7.90 8.77 2.25
CA GLU A 37 -7.03 7.94 3.08
C GLU A 37 -7.71 6.62 3.40
N TRP A 38 -6.99 5.52 3.23
CA TRP A 38 -7.47 4.17 3.51
C TRP A 38 -6.96 3.70 4.86
N TYR A 39 -7.89 3.30 5.73
CA TYR A 39 -7.56 2.81 7.07
C TYR A 39 -8.23 1.46 7.32
N LEU A 40 -7.51 0.59 8.03
CA LEU A 40 -8.06 -0.62 8.64
C LEU A 40 -7.65 -0.58 10.12
N ASP A 41 -8.65 -0.61 11.02
CA ASP A 41 -8.45 -0.56 12.48
C ASP A 41 -7.50 0.58 12.90
N ASP A 42 -7.78 1.80 12.43
CA ASP A 42 -7.01 3.02 12.71
C ASP A 42 -5.59 3.04 12.13
N LYS A 43 -5.26 2.09 11.25
CA LYS A 43 -3.95 2.05 10.61
C LYS A 43 -4.07 2.32 9.12
N LEU A 44 -3.19 3.14 8.60
CA LEU A 44 -3.10 3.35 7.16
C LEU A 44 -2.75 2.02 6.48
N HIS A 45 -3.62 1.58 5.57
CA HIS A 45 -3.44 0.29 4.93
C HIS A 45 -4.22 0.20 3.62
N ARG A 46 -3.53 -0.17 2.56
CA ARG A 46 -4.17 -0.49 1.29
C ARG A 46 -3.26 -1.40 0.48
N THR A 47 -3.81 -2.48 -0.07
CA THR A 47 -3.04 -3.46 -0.84
C THR A 47 -3.11 -3.26 -2.35
N ASP A 48 -4.17 -2.61 -2.84
CA ASP A 48 -4.41 -2.45 -4.29
C ASP A 48 -4.09 -1.04 -4.81
N GLY A 49 -3.42 -0.23 -4.02
CA GLY A 49 -3.06 1.12 -4.41
C GLY A 49 -2.47 1.90 -3.27
N PRO A 50 -2.30 3.22 -3.43
CA PRO A 50 -1.81 4.05 -2.35
C PRO A 50 -2.84 4.17 -1.23
N ALA A 51 -2.37 4.15 0.03
CA ALA A 51 -3.24 4.34 1.20
C ALA A 51 -3.59 5.80 1.42
N ILE A 52 -2.82 6.73 0.85
CA ILE A 52 -3.13 8.16 0.84
C ILE A 52 -3.07 8.66 -0.60
N GLU A 53 -4.16 9.28 -1.03
CA GLU A 53 -4.20 9.97 -2.32
C GLU A 53 -4.47 11.44 -2.03
N GLY A 54 -3.47 12.28 -2.20
CA GLY A 54 -3.59 13.72 -1.97
C GLY A 54 -4.35 14.41 -3.11
N SER A 55 -5.04 15.48 -2.78
CA SER A 55 -5.75 16.28 -3.78
C SER A 55 -4.81 16.93 -4.80
N ASP A 56 -3.52 17.04 -4.46
CA ASP A 56 -2.49 17.58 -5.34
C ASP A 56 -1.89 16.51 -6.28
N GLY A 57 -2.36 15.27 -6.20
CA GLY A 57 -1.86 14.17 -7.00
C GLY A 57 -0.78 13.34 -6.32
N SER A 58 -0.37 13.70 -5.10
CA SER A 58 0.62 12.90 -4.36
C SER A 58 0.01 11.56 -3.92
N LYS A 59 0.86 10.53 -3.82
CA LYS A 59 0.43 9.19 -3.46
C LYS A 59 1.42 8.57 -2.49
N HIS A 60 0.88 7.92 -1.46
CA HIS A 60 1.68 7.25 -0.44
C HIS A 60 1.14 5.85 -0.21
N TRP A 61 2.02 4.85 -0.27
CA TRP A 61 1.67 3.44 -0.05
C TRP A 61 2.01 3.05 1.38
N PHE A 62 1.04 2.48 2.08
CA PHE A 62 1.20 2.01 3.46
C PHE A 62 0.59 0.63 3.64
N LEU A 63 1.24 -0.19 4.46
CA LEU A 63 0.71 -1.42 4.99
C LEU A 63 0.89 -1.38 6.50
N ASP A 64 -0.20 -1.48 7.27
CA ASP A 64 -0.21 -1.43 8.73
C ASP A 64 0.63 -0.25 9.28
N ASP A 65 0.34 0.97 8.79
CA ASP A 65 1.00 2.21 9.18
C ASP A 65 2.47 2.34 8.79
N LYS A 66 2.99 1.40 8.01
CA LYS A 66 4.37 1.48 7.53
C LYS A 66 4.39 1.76 6.03
N ARG A 67 5.21 2.72 5.62
CA ARG A 67 5.41 2.95 4.19
C ARG A 67 6.02 1.71 3.58
N HIS A 68 5.37 1.20 2.54
CA HIS A 68 5.78 -0.07 1.95
C HIS A 68 5.23 -0.21 0.54
N ARG A 69 6.09 -0.51 -0.41
CA ARG A 69 5.67 -0.87 -1.75
C ARG A 69 6.75 -1.70 -2.42
N VAL A 70 6.35 -2.80 -3.07
CA VAL A 70 7.29 -3.73 -3.72
C VAL A 70 7.26 -3.65 -5.24
N ASP A 71 6.29 -2.93 -5.83
CA ASP A 71 6.14 -2.80 -7.28
C ASP A 71 6.38 -1.37 -7.78
N GLY A 72 6.93 -0.52 -6.93
CA GLY A 72 7.22 0.86 -7.29
C GLY A 72 7.63 1.68 -6.07
N PRO A 73 7.73 3.01 -6.21
CA PRO A 73 8.05 3.87 -5.07
C PRO A 73 6.87 3.92 -4.10
N ALA A 74 7.17 3.99 -2.80
CA ALA A 74 6.14 4.07 -1.76
C ALA A 74 5.62 5.49 -1.59
N ILE A 75 6.33 6.49 -2.09
CA ILE A 75 5.88 7.88 -2.14
C ILE A 75 6.10 8.43 -3.55
N GLU A 76 5.03 8.99 -4.10
CA GLU A 76 5.10 9.73 -5.37
C GLU A 76 4.52 11.11 -5.11
N TRP A 77 5.37 12.14 -5.11
CA TRP A 77 4.93 13.52 -4.92
C TRP A 77 4.37 14.11 -6.21
N ALA A 78 3.55 15.13 -6.07
CA ALA A 78 2.94 15.81 -7.22
C ALA A 78 3.97 16.40 -8.18
N ASP A 79 5.18 16.74 -7.68
CA ASP A 79 6.26 17.29 -8.51
C ASP A 79 7.06 16.21 -9.24
N GLY A 80 6.70 14.94 -9.10
CA GLY A 80 7.39 13.82 -9.73
C GLY A 80 8.47 13.17 -8.87
N SER A 81 8.76 13.71 -7.69
CA SER A 81 9.73 13.11 -6.77
C SER A 81 9.22 11.75 -6.29
N LYS A 82 10.13 10.79 -6.16
CA LYS A 82 9.80 9.42 -5.77
C LYS A 82 10.74 8.93 -4.67
N PHE A 83 10.18 8.20 -3.73
CA PHE A 83 10.95 7.61 -2.63
C PHE A 83 10.51 6.17 -2.41
N TRP A 84 11.46 5.28 -2.18
CA TRP A 84 11.25 3.85 -2.03
C TRP A 84 11.35 3.44 -0.56
N TYR A 85 10.36 2.66 -0.09
CA TYR A 85 10.31 2.17 1.28
C TYR A 85 9.91 0.71 1.29
N VAL A 86 10.50 -0.06 2.20
CA VAL A 86 10.10 -1.44 2.50
C VAL A 86 10.02 -1.54 4.03
N ASP A 87 8.85 -1.95 4.54
CA ASP A 87 8.58 -2.07 5.98
C ASP A 87 8.97 -0.82 6.77
N GLY A 88 8.68 0.35 6.21
CA GLY A 88 8.94 1.63 6.85
C GLY A 88 10.36 2.15 6.70
N LYS A 89 11.25 1.40 6.06
CA LYS A 89 12.65 1.82 5.87
C LYS A 89 12.82 2.48 4.50
N LYS A 90 13.39 3.67 4.50
CA LYS A 90 13.70 4.39 3.27
C LYS A 90 14.94 3.77 2.62
N LEU A 91 14.85 3.48 1.33
CA LEU A 91 15.92 2.86 0.56
C LEU A 91 16.23 3.71 -0.67
N THR A 92 17.46 3.62 -1.17
CA THR A 92 17.76 4.13 -2.50
C THR A 92 17.06 3.24 -3.52
N HIS A 93 16.89 3.72 -4.75
CA HIS A 93 16.25 2.93 -5.81
C HIS A 93 17.02 1.60 -6.01
N SER A 94 18.35 1.65 -5.99
CA SER A 94 19.17 0.43 -6.14
C SER A 94 18.97 -0.54 -4.98
N GLN A 95 18.94 -0.02 -3.74
CA GLN A 95 18.70 -0.85 -2.56
C GLN A 95 17.31 -1.47 -2.60
N TRP A 96 16.32 -0.68 -3.02
CA TRP A 96 14.95 -1.17 -3.14
C TRP A 96 14.84 -2.30 -4.17
N LYS A 97 15.48 -2.15 -5.33
CA LYS A 97 15.48 -3.19 -6.36
C LYS A 97 16.00 -4.52 -5.83
N LEU A 98 17.05 -4.48 -5.01
CA LEU A 98 17.60 -5.67 -4.40
C LEU A 98 16.68 -6.25 -3.32
N ALA A 99 16.06 -5.37 -2.51
CA ALA A 99 15.19 -5.79 -1.41
C ALA A 99 13.91 -6.46 -1.90
N VAL A 100 13.33 -5.98 -3.00
CA VAL A 100 12.07 -6.50 -3.55
C VAL A 100 12.29 -7.56 -4.62
N LYS A 101 13.54 -7.88 -4.95
CA LYS A 101 13.84 -8.91 -5.92
C LYS A 101 13.20 -10.22 -5.47
N PRO A 102 12.44 -10.90 -6.34
CA PRO A 102 11.80 -12.15 -5.95
C PRO A 102 12.83 -13.16 -5.44
N LYS A 103 12.54 -13.78 -4.30
CA LYS A 103 13.43 -14.80 -3.72
C LYS A 103 13.66 -15.96 -4.68
N VAL A 104 12.73 -16.20 -5.58
CA VAL A 104 12.87 -17.22 -6.62
C VAL A 104 14.13 -17.02 -7.46
N ALA A 105 14.61 -15.80 -7.62
CA ALA A 105 15.84 -15.53 -8.37
C ALA A 105 17.06 -16.19 -7.74
N SER A 106 17.09 -16.37 -6.41
CA SER A 106 18.18 -17.03 -5.72
C SER A 106 18.07 -18.56 -5.76
N CYS A 107 16.97 -19.09 -6.29
CA CYS A 107 16.71 -20.53 -6.38
C CYS A 107 16.82 -21.06 -7.79
N VAL A 108 17.65 -20.42 -8.63
CA VAL A 108 17.86 -20.82 -10.02
C VAL A 108 18.30 -22.30 -10.08
N GLY A 109 17.66 -23.08 -10.94
CA GLY A 109 17.93 -24.50 -11.09
C GLY A 109 17.20 -25.38 -10.12
N LYS A 110 16.55 -24.82 -9.10
CA LYS A 110 15.75 -25.58 -8.14
C LYS A 110 14.32 -25.71 -8.64
N ILE A 111 13.62 -26.71 -8.12
CA ILE A 111 12.20 -26.92 -8.41
C ILE A 111 11.40 -26.22 -7.33
N VAL A 112 10.46 -25.37 -7.76
CA VAL A 112 9.55 -24.65 -6.86
C VAL A 112 8.14 -25.11 -7.16
N GLU A 113 7.38 -25.38 -6.09
CA GLU A 113 6.00 -25.78 -6.20
C GLU A 113 5.10 -24.57 -5.93
N VAL A 114 4.22 -24.27 -6.87
CA VAL A 114 3.24 -23.19 -6.76
C VAL A 114 1.89 -23.77 -7.12
N ASP A 115 0.92 -23.69 -6.21
CA ASP A 115 -0.43 -24.23 -6.39
C ASP A 115 -0.45 -25.71 -6.81
N GLY A 116 0.47 -26.51 -6.24
CA GLY A 116 0.56 -27.92 -6.54
C GLY A 116 1.29 -28.24 -7.85
N VAL A 117 1.73 -27.23 -8.57
CA VAL A 117 2.49 -27.40 -9.82
C VAL A 117 3.96 -27.10 -9.58
N LYS A 118 4.81 -27.97 -10.04
CA LYS A 118 6.26 -27.80 -9.88
C LYS A 118 6.85 -27.07 -11.08
N TYR A 119 7.62 -26.06 -10.80
CA TYR A 119 8.31 -25.27 -11.82
C TYR A 119 9.82 -25.31 -11.57
N ARG A 120 10.58 -25.37 -12.66
CA ARG A 120 12.02 -25.21 -12.55
C ARG A 120 12.36 -23.72 -12.75
N LEU A 121 13.09 -23.17 -11.79
CA LEU A 121 13.54 -21.78 -11.87
C LEU A 121 14.80 -21.69 -12.71
N VAL A 122 14.81 -20.77 -13.66
CA VAL A 122 15.96 -20.51 -14.50
C VAL A 122 16.31 -19.04 -14.41
N ALA A 123 17.59 -18.72 -14.58
CA ALA A 123 18.04 -17.34 -14.62
C ALA A 123 17.50 -16.70 -15.91
N ALA A 124 16.91 -15.51 -15.75
CA ALA A 124 16.41 -14.75 -16.87
C ALA A 124 17.52 -13.91 -17.49
#